data_07d4716c4bf9168fe628230ccf7f0f72
#
_entry.id   07d4716c4bf9168fe628230ccf7f0f72
#
_cell.length_a   1.000
_cell.length_b   1.000
_cell.length_c   1.000
_cell.angle_alpha   90.00
_cell.angle_beta   90.00
_cell.angle_gamma   90.00
#
_symmetry.space_group_name_H-M   'P 1'
#
loop_
_entity.id
_entity.type
_entity.pdbx_description
1 polymer ?
#
loop_
_entity_poly.entity_id
_entity_poly.type
_entity_poly.pdbx_seq_one_letter_code
_entity_poly.pdbx_strand_id
1 'polypeptide(L)'
;MAIKYPRRQFLGQLAALGSLATTVPQYARAMESKLFAPAGEKKFVPVMITPFTSDLKIDYKGLSALIDLYLSSGAKGLFANCLSSEMYYLSDEERLSLVKHVVKHVNRAVPIVATGSFGDNIPAQSEFAKKMHQTGVDGVILITSHFAAKEESDAVMLSNIDKFLAMTEGVPLGTYECPSPYKRILTPETFKHLIESNRFIYHKDTTLDPAKIKVKLDLCKGTALQFYDAHAPNGIFSLQNGARGLSCIAGNLYPEIFSWLCEHVNDSNKSADVQWLQGEITRLDDVIGNGYSLNARYMLNKRGLNLQVVNRASKTPLTTEQKKITDDVYKTVLQWHERLGIKV
;
A
#
# COMPACT_ATOMS: atom_id res chain seq x y z
N MET A 1 49.33 -39.55 25.75
CA MET A 1 48.20 -40.49 25.65
C MET A 1 47.02 -39.75 25.02
N ALA A 2 46.80 -39.92 23.73
CA ALA A 2 45.77 -39.15 22.98
C ALA A 2 44.50 -40.02 22.86
N ILE A 3 43.40 -39.56 23.41
CA ILE A 3 42.13 -40.26 23.35
C ILE A 3 41.49 -39.95 21.96
N LYS A 4 41.45 -40.94 21.10
CA LYS A 4 40.75 -40.90 19.81
C LYS A 4 39.24 -41.16 20.04
N TYR A 5 38.38 -40.16 19.87
CA TYR A 5 36.94 -40.40 19.77
C TYR A 5 36.56 -40.84 18.35
N PRO A 6 35.76 -41.89 18.19
CA PRO A 6 35.37 -42.38 16.87
C PRO A 6 34.38 -41.39 16.20
N ARG A 7 34.69 -40.97 14.96
CA ARG A 7 33.92 -40.06 14.12
C ARG A 7 32.42 -40.38 13.97
N ARG A 8 32.03 -41.64 14.18
CA ARG A 8 30.63 -42.07 14.08
C ARG A 8 29.71 -41.56 15.22
N GLN A 9 30.25 -41.37 16.43
CA GLN A 9 29.44 -40.81 17.54
C GLN A 9 29.20 -39.32 17.45
N PHE A 10 30.14 -38.58 16.86
CA PHE A 10 30.00 -37.13 16.65
C PHE A 10 28.91 -36.80 15.58
N LEU A 11 28.82 -37.61 14.52
CA LEU A 11 27.80 -37.44 13.49
C LEU A 11 26.38 -37.82 13.96
N GLY A 12 26.26 -38.76 14.90
CA GLY A 12 24.98 -39.11 15.51
C GLY A 12 24.42 -38.06 16.46
N GLN A 13 25.26 -37.29 17.13
CA GLN A 13 24.83 -36.17 17.99
C GLN A 13 24.45 -34.90 17.21
N LEU A 14 25.06 -34.68 16.05
CA LEU A 14 24.65 -33.61 15.14
C LEU A 14 23.32 -33.89 14.43
N ALA A 15 22.99 -35.15 14.19
CA ALA A 15 21.69 -35.53 13.64
C ALA A 15 20.53 -35.40 14.66
N ALA A 16 20.81 -35.51 15.96
CA ALA A 16 19.81 -35.35 17.02
C ALA A 16 19.51 -33.87 17.35
N LEU A 17 20.41 -32.92 16.99
CA LEU A 17 20.19 -31.48 17.14
C LEU A 17 19.55 -30.83 15.88
N GLY A 18 19.47 -31.59 14.78
CA GLY A 18 18.89 -31.13 13.50
C GLY A 18 17.36 -31.22 13.39
N SER A 19 16.65 -31.75 14.39
CA SER A 19 15.20 -31.98 14.34
C SER A 19 14.35 -30.95 15.13
N LEU A 20 14.94 -29.88 15.62
CA LEU A 20 14.22 -28.64 15.97
C LEU A 20 14.26 -27.69 14.79
N ALA A 21 14.00 -28.20 13.58
CA ALA A 21 13.48 -27.35 12.51
C ALA A 21 12.10 -26.92 12.99
N THR A 22 12.03 -25.71 13.56
CA THR A 22 10.77 -24.99 13.73
C THR A 22 10.08 -25.08 12.38
N THR A 23 8.99 -25.83 12.32
CA THR A 23 8.10 -25.85 11.17
C THR A 23 7.53 -24.46 11.05
N VAL A 24 8.25 -23.57 10.34
CA VAL A 24 7.67 -22.33 9.85
C VAL A 24 6.48 -22.80 9.03
N PRO A 25 5.24 -22.45 9.40
CA PRO A 25 4.07 -22.94 8.70
C PRO A 25 4.27 -22.72 7.21
N GLN A 26 3.91 -23.69 6.38
CA GLN A 26 4.02 -23.63 4.92
C GLN A 26 3.38 -22.34 4.35
N TYR A 27 2.45 -21.80 5.09
CA TYR A 27 1.77 -20.51 4.94
C TYR A 27 2.73 -19.30 5.09
N ALA A 28 3.62 -19.27 6.09
CA ALA A 28 4.61 -18.21 6.25
C ALA A 28 5.63 -18.23 5.10
N ARG A 29 6.06 -19.40 4.61
CA ARG A 29 6.94 -19.53 3.44
C ARG A 29 6.27 -19.09 2.14
N ALA A 30 4.97 -19.38 1.95
CA ALA A 30 4.20 -18.92 0.79
C ALA A 30 3.99 -17.41 0.80
N MET A 31 3.85 -16.80 1.99
CA MET A 31 3.78 -15.35 2.17
C MET A 31 5.12 -14.67 1.92
N GLU A 32 6.23 -15.23 2.43
CA GLU A 32 7.58 -14.74 2.12
C GLU A 32 7.80 -14.63 0.61
N SER A 33 7.40 -15.63 -0.18
CA SER A 33 7.69 -15.64 -1.63
C SER A 33 6.91 -14.62 -2.47
N LYS A 34 5.76 -14.11 -2.00
CA LYS A 34 4.91 -13.17 -2.76
C LYS A 34 5.04 -11.72 -2.32
N LEU A 35 5.16 -11.48 -1.01
CA LEU A 35 5.39 -10.14 -0.48
C LEU A 35 6.86 -9.73 -0.61
N PHE A 36 7.78 -10.70 -0.59
CA PHE A 36 9.21 -10.51 -0.74
C PHE A 36 9.66 -10.78 -2.20
N ALA A 37 9.31 -9.86 -3.11
CA ALA A 37 10.05 -9.77 -4.37
C ALA A 37 11.55 -9.56 -4.07
N PRO A 38 12.46 -9.94 -4.99
CA PRO A 38 13.90 -9.82 -4.78
C PRO A 38 14.29 -8.49 -4.17
N ALA A 39 15.23 -8.49 -3.24
CA ALA A 39 15.78 -7.25 -2.69
C ALA A 39 16.21 -6.36 -3.87
N GLY A 40 15.54 -5.22 -4.04
CA GLY A 40 15.85 -4.29 -5.13
C GLY A 40 14.67 -3.88 -6.00
N GLU A 41 13.68 -4.76 -6.27
CA GLU A 41 12.52 -4.36 -7.10
C GLU A 41 11.70 -3.28 -6.41
N LYS A 42 11.49 -2.13 -7.09
CA LYS A 42 10.59 -1.08 -6.62
C LYS A 42 9.19 -1.33 -7.14
N LYS A 43 8.18 -0.98 -6.33
CA LYS A 43 6.78 -1.33 -6.62
C LYS A 43 5.90 -0.10 -6.64
N PHE A 44 5.05 0.02 -7.62
CA PHE A 44 3.90 0.90 -7.54
C PHE A 44 2.70 0.09 -7.01
N VAL A 45 2.05 0.60 -5.95
CA VAL A 45 0.88 0.01 -5.30
C VAL A 45 -0.23 1.06 -5.26
N PRO A 46 -1.13 1.09 -6.26
CA PRO A 46 -2.21 2.07 -6.31
C PRO A 46 -3.14 1.96 -5.10
N VAL A 47 -3.53 3.14 -4.59
CA VAL A 47 -4.57 3.30 -3.56
C VAL A 47 -5.92 3.31 -4.25
N MET A 48 -6.54 2.16 -4.41
CA MET A 48 -7.71 1.99 -5.25
C MET A 48 -8.87 2.91 -4.88
N ILE A 49 -9.51 3.54 -5.87
CA ILE A 49 -10.82 4.16 -5.72
C ILE A 49 -11.92 3.09 -5.82
N THR A 50 -13.10 3.35 -5.25
CA THR A 50 -14.29 2.50 -5.43
C THR A 50 -15.18 3.09 -6.51
N PRO A 51 -15.35 2.43 -7.65
CA PRO A 51 -16.41 2.80 -8.60
C PRO A 51 -17.79 2.63 -8.00
N PHE A 52 -18.68 3.58 -8.27
CA PHE A 52 -20.09 3.52 -7.87
C PHE A 52 -20.99 3.64 -9.09
N THR A 53 -22.17 3.05 -8.99
CA THR A 53 -23.28 3.26 -9.91
C THR A 53 -23.94 4.64 -9.69
N SER A 54 -24.84 5.05 -10.56
CA SER A 54 -25.56 6.33 -10.40
C SER A 54 -26.41 6.40 -9.12
N ASP A 55 -26.86 5.25 -8.60
CA ASP A 55 -27.58 5.10 -7.31
C ASP A 55 -26.64 4.84 -6.13
N LEU A 56 -25.31 5.11 -6.31
CA LEU A 56 -24.26 5.02 -5.30
C LEU A 56 -24.02 3.62 -4.71
N LYS A 57 -24.44 2.55 -5.38
CA LYS A 57 -23.99 1.20 -5.05
C LYS A 57 -22.60 0.93 -5.62
N ILE A 58 -21.87 -0.02 -5.06
CA ILE A 58 -20.55 -0.42 -5.60
C ILE A 58 -20.76 -0.98 -7.01
N ASP A 59 -20.05 -0.41 -7.99
CA ASP A 59 -20.01 -0.90 -9.37
C ASP A 59 -18.89 -1.95 -9.51
N TYR A 60 -19.24 -3.20 -9.32
CA TYR A 60 -18.28 -4.30 -9.43
C TYR A 60 -17.76 -4.52 -10.86
N LYS A 61 -18.51 -4.13 -11.90
CA LYS A 61 -18.03 -4.18 -13.28
C LYS A 61 -16.98 -3.11 -13.52
N GLY A 62 -17.23 -1.88 -13.08
CA GLY A 62 -16.27 -0.81 -13.13
C GLY A 62 -15.03 -1.10 -12.27
N LEU A 63 -15.22 -1.76 -11.11
CA LEU A 63 -14.11 -2.17 -10.25
C LEU A 63 -13.22 -3.20 -10.94
N SER A 64 -13.78 -4.19 -11.64
CA SER A 64 -13.01 -5.16 -12.43
C SER A 64 -12.19 -4.47 -13.52
N ALA A 65 -12.81 -3.58 -14.31
CA ALA A 65 -12.12 -2.85 -15.36
C ALA A 65 -10.97 -1.95 -14.80
N LEU A 66 -11.19 -1.37 -13.63
CA LEU A 66 -10.16 -0.58 -12.94
C LEU A 66 -8.98 -1.45 -12.46
N ILE A 67 -9.25 -2.64 -11.95
CA ILE A 67 -8.19 -3.60 -11.57
C ILE A 67 -7.37 -3.99 -12.80
N ASP A 68 -8.04 -4.31 -13.91
CA ASP A 68 -7.36 -4.68 -15.17
C ASP A 68 -6.46 -3.55 -15.67
N LEU A 69 -6.90 -2.29 -15.56
CA LEU A 69 -6.07 -1.12 -15.88
C LEU A 69 -4.84 -1.02 -14.99
N TYR A 70 -4.97 -1.18 -13.67
CA TYR A 70 -3.82 -1.14 -12.77
C TYR A 70 -2.80 -2.24 -13.09
N LEU A 71 -3.28 -3.47 -13.32
CA LEU A 71 -2.40 -4.60 -13.64
C LEU A 71 -1.70 -4.42 -14.99
N SER A 72 -2.43 -4.00 -16.02
CA SER A 72 -1.84 -3.72 -17.34
C SER A 72 -0.87 -2.53 -17.35
N SER A 73 -1.07 -1.58 -16.41
CA SER A 73 -0.16 -0.46 -16.17
C SER A 73 1.10 -0.84 -15.38
N GLY A 74 1.30 -2.11 -15.04
CA GLY A 74 2.50 -2.58 -14.35
C GLY A 74 2.47 -2.46 -12.81
N ALA A 75 1.29 -2.24 -12.18
CA ALA A 75 1.18 -2.24 -10.73
C ALA A 75 1.65 -3.58 -10.13
N LYS A 76 2.46 -3.52 -9.07
CA LYS A 76 3.07 -4.69 -8.40
C LYS A 76 2.42 -5.00 -7.05
N GLY A 77 1.23 -4.51 -6.81
CA GLY A 77 0.38 -4.73 -5.65
C GLY A 77 -0.83 -3.81 -5.72
N LEU A 78 -1.83 -4.04 -4.88
CA LEU A 78 -3.03 -3.19 -4.78
C LEU A 78 -3.33 -2.88 -3.32
N PHE A 79 -3.67 -1.63 -3.02
CA PHE A 79 -4.23 -1.24 -1.73
C PHE A 79 -5.74 -1.02 -1.90
N ALA A 80 -6.51 -2.06 -1.67
CA ALA A 80 -7.97 -2.03 -1.64
C ALA A 80 -8.48 -1.51 -0.28
N ASN A 81 -9.68 -0.97 -0.24
CA ASN A 81 -10.31 -0.46 0.99
C ASN A 81 -9.40 0.50 1.78
N CYS A 82 -9.00 1.60 1.16
CA CYS A 82 -8.21 2.68 1.76
C CYS A 82 -9.02 4.00 1.75
N LEU A 83 -8.39 5.12 2.14
CA LEU A 83 -9.08 6.43 2.10
C LEU A 83 -9.60 6.78 0.70
N SER A 84 -8.82 6.51 -0.34
CA SER A 84 -9.25 6.70 -1.75
C SER A 84 -10.43 5.83 -2.14
N SER A 85 -10.61 4.68 -1.49
CA SER A 85 -11.77 3.80 -1.68
C SER A 85 -13.02 4.30 -0.98
N GLU A 86 -12.97 5.45 -0.33
CA GLU A 86 -14.06 6.01 0.48
C GLU A 86 -14.46 5.07 1.64
N MET A 87 -13.48 4.37 2.23
CA MET A 87 -13.66 3.31 3.22
C MET A 87 -14.54 3.69 4.41
N TYR A 88 -14.61 4.98 4.80
CA TYR A 88 -15.46 5.47 5.89
C TYR A 88 -16.94 5.63 5.48
N TYR A 89 -17.23 5.58 4.17
CA TYR A 89 -18.58 5.68 3.62
C TYR A 89 -19.12 4.32 3.15
N LEU A 90 -18.39 3.23 3.43
CA LEU A 90 -18.78 1.85 3.18
C LEU A 90 -19.23 1.19 4.48
N SER A 91 -20.26 0.35 4.43
CA SER A 91 -20.58 -0.55 5.56
C SER A 91 -19.50 -1.63 5.70
N ASP A 92 -19.50 -2.35 6.82
CA ASP A 92 -18.56 -3.46 7.05
C ASP A 92 -18.74 -4.57 5.99
N GLU A 93 -19.98 -4.89 5.63
CA GLU A 93 -20.29 -5.86 4.57
C GLU A 93 -19.79 -5.38 3.22
N GLU A 94 -19.94 -4.09 2.90
CA GLU A 94 -19.44 -3.51 1.65
C GLU A 94 -17.91 -3.55 1.58
N ARG A 95 -17.20 -3.20 2.68
CA ARG A 95 -15.74 -3.29 2.77
C ARG A 95 -15.25 -4.71 2.49
N LEU A 96 -15.86 -5.70 3.15
CA LEU A 96 -15.48 -7.11 2.98
C LEU A 96 -15.83 -7.62 1.58
N SER A 97 -17.00 -7.27 1.04
CA SER A 97 -17.44 -7.70 -0.28
C SER A 97 -16.61 -7.09 -1.40
N LEU A 98 -16.27 -5.79 -1.29
CA LEU A 98 -15.36 -5.10 -2.20
C LEU A 98 -14.00 -5.81 -2.24
N VAL A 99 -13.40 -6.07 -1.08
CA VAL A 99 -12.08 -6.70 -1.00
C VAL A 99 -12.11 -8.14 -1.50
N LYS A 100 -13.16 -8.92 -1.18
CA LYS A 100 -13.36 -10.27 -1.75
C LYS A 100 -13.41 -10.24 -3.27
N HIS A 101 -14.09 -9.25 -3.86
CA HIS A 101 -14.14 -9.09 -5.31
C HIS A 101 -12.75 -8.79 -5.89
N VAL A 102 -12.00 -7.87 -5.28
CA VAL A 102 -10.63 -7.54 -5.71
C VAL A 102 -9.75 -8.78 -5.65
N VAL A 103 -9.73 -9.50 -4.53
CA VAL A 103 -8.93 -10.73 -4.35
C VAL A 103 -9.27 -11.78 -5.40
N LYS A 104 -10.56 -12.00 -5.64
CA LYS A 104 -11.04 -12.96 -6.64
C LYS A 104 -10.61 -12.57 -8.05
N HIS A 105 -10.76 -11.29 -8.42
CA HIS A 105 -10.46 -10.80 -9.76
C HIS A 105 -8.95 -10.80 -10.04
N VAL A 106 -8.14 -10.34 -9.10
CA VAL A 106 -6.67 -10.35 -9.19
C VAL A 106 -6.10 -11.76 -9.27
N ASN A 107 -6.80 -12.74 -8.70
CA ASN A 107 -6.43 -14.17 -8.76
C ASN A 107 -4.93 -14.41 -8.48
N ARG A 108 -4.41 -13.78 -7.42
CA ARG A 108 -3.01 -13.91 -6.97
C ARG A 108 -1.93 -13.39 -7.92
N ALA A 109 -2.28 -12.61 -8.96
CA ALA A 109 -1.30 -12.02 -9.87
C ALA A 109 -0.33 -11.07 -9.13
N VAL A 110 -0.85 -10.28 -8.18
CA VAL A 110 -0.08 -9.37 -7.33
C VAL A 110 -0.59 -9.43 -5.87
N PRO A 111 0.22 -9.03 -4.87
CA PRO A 111 -0.24 -8.95 -3.49
C PRO A 111 -1.29 -7.84 -3.30
N ILE A 112 -2.21 -8.07 -2.36
CA ILE A 112 -3.30 -7.16 -2.02
C ILE A 112 -3.24 -6.84 -0.53
N VAL A 113 -3.24 -5.55 -0.18
CA VAL A 113 -3.42 -5.10 1.20
C VAL A 113 -4.73 -4.32 1.32
N ALA A 114 -5.36 -4.37 2.50
CA ALA A 114 -6.62 -3.67 2.74
C ALA A 114 -6.72 -3.21 4.20
N THR A 115 -7.33 -2.03 4.44
CA THR A 115 -7.58 -1.54 5.79
C THR A 115 -8.57 -2.43 6.52
N GLY A 116 -8.22 -2.84 7.74
CA GLY A 116 -9.03 -3.72 8.58
C GLY A 116 -9.11 -3.35 10.06
N SER A 117 -8.74 -2.13 10.44
CA SER A 117 -8.83 -1.64 11.83
C SER A 117 -10.14 -0.87 12.11
N PHE A 118 -11.29 -1.42 11.70
CA PHE A 118 -12.61 -0.82 11.97
C PHE A 118 -13.25 -1.46 13.21
N GLY A 119 -13.96 -0.64 14.00
CA GLY A 119 -14.63 -1.03 15.22
C GLY A 119 -14.43 0.00 16.33
N ASP A 120 -15.35 0.03 17.30
CA ASP A 120 -15.38 1.05 18.36
C ASP A 120 -14.39 0.79 19.51
N ASN A 121 -13.77 -0.40 19.52
CA ASN A 121 -12.79 -0.80 20.52
C ASN A 121 -11.84 -1.87 19.97
N ILE A 122 -10.74 -2.15 20.70
CA ILE A 122 -9.71 -3.09 20.25
C ILE A 122 -10.25 -4.50 19.95
N PRO A 123 -11.13 -5.10 20.78
CA PRO A 123 -11.75 -6.38 20.43
C PRO A 123 -12.51 -6.35 19.09
N ALA A 124 -13.36 -5.35 18.86
CA ALA A 124 -14.13 -5.21 17.63
C ALA A 124 -13.22 -5.00 16.42
N GLN A 125 -12.19 -4.16 16.55
CA GLN A 125 -11.17 -3.96 15.51
C GLN A 125 -10.42 -5.26 15.19
N SER A 126 -10.07 -6.05 16.21
CA SER A 126 -9.37 -7.33 16.04
C SER A 126 -10.25 -8.35 15.30
N GLU A 127 -11.54 -8.43 15.63
CA GLU A 127 -12.48 -9.31 14.92
C GLU A 127 -12.70 -8.87 13.47
N PHE A 128 -12.80 -7.57 13.21
CA PHE A 128 -12.90 -7.08 11.84
C PHE A 128 -11.63 -7.36 11.04
N ALA A 129 -10.45 -7.20 11.64
CA ALA A 129 -9.17 -7.53 11.01
C ALA A 129 -9.07 -9.01 10.61
N LYS A 130 -9.54 -9.92 11.47
CA LYS A 130 -9.62 -11.35 11.13
C LYS A 130 -10.57 -11.61 9.96
N LYS A 131 -11.76 -10.98 9.94
CA LYS A 131 -12.70 -11.06 8.82
C LYS A 131 -12.08 -10.50 7.53
N MET A 132 -11.34 -9.39 7.62
CA MET A 132 -10.64 -8.82 6.47
C MET A 132 -9.55 -9.78 5.97
N HIS A 133 -8.78 -10.38 6.86
CA HIS A 133 -7.78 -11.39 6.47
C HIS A 133 -8.42 -12.62 5.81
N GLN A 134 -9.58 -13.07 6.28
CA GLN A 134 -10.36 -14.18 5.68
C GLN A 134 -10.87 -13.87 4.27
N THR A 135 -10.85 -12.62 3.80
CA THR A 135 -11.13 -12.29 2.39
C THR A 135 -10.04 -12.78 1.44
N GLY A 136 -8.86 -13.13 1.96
CA GLY A 136 -7.70 -13.60 1.21
C GLY A 136 -6.66 -12.51 0.89
N VAL A 137 -6.70 -11.36 1.57
CA VAL A 137 -5.66 -10.33 1.44
C VAL A 137 -4.33 -10.82 2.01
N ASP A 138 -3.22 -10.32 1.44
CA ASP A 138 -1.87 -10.64 1.88
C ASP A 138 -1.44 -9.84 3.11
N GLY A 139 -2.12 -8.73 3.42
CA GLY A 139 -1.89 -7.94 4.62
C GLY A 139 -3.08 -7.08 5.03
N VAL A 140 -3.35 -7.03 6.33
CA VAL A 140 -4.38 -6.17 6.93
C VAL A 140 -3.75 -4.89 7.44
N ILE A 141 -4.20 -3.74 6.95
CA ILE A 141 -3.63 -2.42 7.26
C ILE A 141 -4.35 -1.79 8.45
N LEU A 142 -3.57 -1.37 9.42
CA LEU A 142 -4.01 -0.64 10.61
C LEU A 142 -3.83 0.86 10.39
N ILE A 143 -4.88 1.63 10.64
CA ILE A 143 -4.80 3.09 10.64
C ILE A 143 -4.25 3.53 11.99
N THR A 144 -3.13 4.24 12.00
CA THR A 144 -2.43 4.63 13.23
C THR A 144 -3.31 5.43 14.20
N SER A 145 -4.18 6.30 13.67
CA SER A 145 -5.11 7.10 14.46
C SER A 145 -6.31 6.33 15.04
N HIS A 146 -6.50 5.05 14.70
CA HIS A 146 -7.56 4.23 15.31
C HIS A 146 -7.15 3.64 16.69
N PHE A 147 -5.88 3.77 17.07
CA PHE A 147 -5.35 3.14 18.29
C PHE A 147 -5.12 4.11 19.45
N ALA A 148 -5.39 5.39 19.28
CA ALA A 148 -5.40 6.38 20.33
C ALA A 148 -6.23 7.59 19.89
N ALA A 149 -6.79 8.36 20.81
CA ALA A 149 -7.38 9.65 20.50
C ALA A 149 -6.27 10.67 20.13
N LYS A 150 -6.64 11.78 19.50
CA LYS A 150 -5.69 12.77 18.98
C LYS A 150 -4.76 13.32 20.06
N GLU A 151 -5.29 13.54 21.25
CA GLU A 151 -4.61 14.11 22.42
C GLU A 151 -3.88 13.07 23.27
N GLU A 152 -4.11 11.78 23.02
CA GLU A 152 -3.45 10.70 23.76
C GLU A 152 -2.02 10.47 23.27
N SER A 153 -1.17 9.99 24.21
CA SER A 153 0.23 9.75 23.96
C SER A 153 0.49 8.55 23.04
N ASP A 154 1.70 8.45 22.50
CA ASP A 154 2.15 7.28 21.76
C ASP A 154 2.22 6.02 22.63
N ALA A 155 2.43 6.15 23.93
CA ALA A 155 2.37 5.03 24.87
C ALA A 155 0.99 4.38 24.91
N VAL A 156 -0.09 5.17 24.88
CA VAL A 156 -1.47 4.66 24.80
C VAL A 156 -1.68 3.94 23.46
N MET A 157 -1.24 4.55 22.36
CA MET A 157 -1.33 3.93 21.03
C MET A 157 -0.60 2.57 20.99
N LEU A 158 0.63 2.51 21.49
CA LEU A 158 1.41 1.26 21.49
C LEU A 158 0.76 0.20 22.38
N SER A 159 0.29 0.57 23.58
CA SER A 159 -0.44 -0.36 24.47
C SER A 159 -1.68 -0.96 23.79
N ASN A 160 -2.42 -0.15 23.02
CA ASN A 160 -3.60 -0.62 22.30
C ASN A 160 -3.21 -1.50 21.08
N ILE A 161 -2.11 -1.15 20.38
CA ILE A 161 -1.57 -2.00 19.33
C ILE A 161 -1.12 -3.35 19.90
N ASP A 162 -0.41 -3.39 21.03
CA ASP A 162 0.02 -4.64 21.64
C ASP A 162 -1.15 -5.54 22.04
N LYS A 163 -2.24 -4.96 22.59
CA LYS A 163 -3.48 -5.70 22.83
C LYS A 163 -4.08 -6.26 21.54
N PHE A 164 -4.07 -5.45 20.46
CA PHE A 164 -4.56 -5.88 19.16
C PHE A 164 -3.70 -7.02 18.59
N LEU A 165 -2.37 -6.95 18.71
CA LEU A 165 -1.45 -7.99 18.26
C LEU A 165 -1.70 -9.32 18.97
N ALA A 166 -1.95 -9.30 20.28
CA ALA A 166 -2.30 -10.48 21.07
C ALA A 166 -3.62 -11.14 20.61
N MET A 167 -4.56 -10.34 20.09
CA MET A 167 -5.88 -10.83 19.64
C MET A 167 -5.90 -11.24 18.15
N THR A 168 -4.86 -10.94 17.38
CA THR A 168 -4.78 -11.17 15.92
C THR A 168 -3.59 -12.03 15.51
N GLU A 169 -3.25 -13.03 16.33
CA GLU A 169 -2.15 -13.95 16.04
C GLU A 169 -2.32 -14.56 14.64
N GLY A 170 -1.22 -14.66 13.89
CA GLY A 170 -1.19 -15.20 12.53
C GLY A 170 -1.72 -14.28 11.43
N VAL A 171 -2.30 -13.10 11.74
CA VAL A 171 -2.71 -12.12 10.73
C VAL A 171 -1.51 -11.28 10.33
N PRO A 172 -1.12 -11.25 9.03
CA PRO A 172 -0.10 -10.33 8.53
C PRO A 172 -0.61 -8.89 8.57
N LEU A 173 0.20 -7.98 9.11
CA LEU A 173 -0.24 -6.62 9.38
C LEU A 173 0.59 -5.59 8.60
N GLY A 174 0.01 -4.43 8.39
CA GLY A 174 0.69 -3.22 7.96
C GLY A 174 0.14 -2.01 8.70
N THR A 175 0.74 -0.84 8.49
CA THR A 175 0.27 0.42 9.03
C THR A 175 0.07 1.47 7.95
N TYR A 176 -0.84 2.40 8.22
CA TYR A 176 -1.11 3.56 7.39
C TYR A 176 -1.30 4.80 8.26
N GLU A 177 -0.47 5.81 8.04
CA GLU A 177 -0.61 7.15 8.64
C GLU A 177 -1.73 7.92 7.92
N CYS A 178 -2.96 7.40 8.01
CA CYS A 178 -4.11 7.96 7.32
C CYS A 178 -4.43 9.37 7.83
N PRO A 179 -4.69 10.36 6.96
CA PRO A 179 -5.06 11.71 7.39
C PRO A 179 -6.45 11.79 8.05
N SER A 180 -7.28 10.76 7.94
CA SER A 180 -8.62 10.69 8.54
C SER A 180 -8.74 9.50 9.49
N PRO A 181 -9.43 9.63 10.64
CA PRO A 181 -10.14 10.81 11.16
C PRO A 181 -9.21 11.97 11.56
N TYR A 182 -7.96 11.70 11.89
CA TYR A 182 -6.88 12.67 12.07
C TYR A 182 -5.54 12.04 11.73
N LYS A 183 -4.58 12.86 11.32
CA LYS A 183 -3.25 12.39 10.93
C LYS A 183 -2.39 12.11 12.17
N ARG A 184 -1.95 10.84 12.33
CA ARG A 184 -1.00 10.43 13.36
C ARG A 184 0.24 9.82 12.71
N ILE A 185 1.30 10.61 12.69
CA ILE A 185 2.61 10.20 12.19
C ILE A 185 3.32 9.38 13.25
N LEU A 186 3.89 8.25 12.87
CA LEU A 186 4.70 7.42 13.76
C LEU A 186 6.05 8.09 14.03
N THR A 187 6.38 8.25 15.31
CA THR A 187 7.74 8.67 15.72
C THR A 187 8.74 7.54 15.42
N PRO A 188 10.04 7.82 15.35
CA PRO A 188 11.06 6.78 15.19
C PRO A 188 10.95 5.68 16.25
N GLU A 189 10.64 6.03 17.50
CA GLU A 189 10.48 5.12 18.63
C GLU A 189 9.27 4.20 18.45
N THR A 190 8.11 4.77 18.09
CA THR A 190 6.90 3.98 17.83
C THR A 190 7.08 3.10 16.60
N PHE A 191 7.72 3.60 15.57
CA PHE A 191 8.00 2.83 14.36
C PHE A 191 8.94 1.65 14.62
N LYS A 192 9.98 1.87 15.43
CA LYS A 192 10.89 0.81 15.87
C LYS A 192 10.18 -0.28 16.66
N HIS A 193 9.30 0.08 17.60
CA HIS A 193 8.47 -0.89 18.36
C HIS A 193 7.66 -1.79 17.43
N LEU A 194 7.03 -1.21 16.40
CA LEU A 194 6.28 -1.99 15.41
C LEU A 194 7.18 -2.96 14.65
N ILE A 195 8.35 -2.54 14.23
CA ILE A 195 9.35 -3.40 13.55
C ILE A 195 9.76 -4.56 14.45
N GLU A 196 10.09 -4.29 15.72
CA GLU A 196 10.56 -5.30 16.69
C GLU A 196 9.50 -6.37 17.00
N SER A 197 8.21 -6.05 16.84
CA SER A 197 7.13 -7.03 16.96
C SER A 197 7.18 -8.15 15.90
N ASN A 198 7.90 -7.97 14.80
CA ASN A 198 7.97 -8.86 13.64
C ASN A 198 6.61 -9.24 13.02
N ARG A 199 5.58 -8.38 13.22
CA ARG A 199 4.23 -8.61 12.73
C ARG A 199 3.87 -7.75 11.52
N PHE A 200 4.62 -6.65 11.30
CA PHE A 200 4.33 -5.67 10.27
C PHE A 200 5.18 -5.89 9.03
N ILE A 201 4.52 -6.01 7.88
CA ILE A 201 5.13 -6.26 6.57
C ILE A 201 4.97 -5.09 5.61
N TYR A 202 4.13 -4.12 5.93
CA TYR A 202 3.77 -2.99 5.08
C TYR A 202 3.63 -1.72 5.93
N HIS A 203 4.16 -0.60 5.43
CA HIS A 203 3.92 0.72 6.00
C HIS A 203 3.66 1.72 4.88
N LYS A 204 2.53 2.44 4.96
CA LYS A 204 2.26 3.59 4.10
C LYS A 204 2.49 4.88 4.86
N ASP A 205 3.56 5.56 4.47
CA ASP A 205 4.00 6.82 5.04
C ASP A 205 3.26 8.02 4.44
N THR A 206 2.95 9.00 5.26
CA THR A 206 2.39 10.29 4.83
C THR A 206 3.10 11.46 5.51
N THR A 207 4.32 11.27 5.93
CA THR A 207 5.11 12.26 6.69
C THR A 207 5.36 13.55 5.88
N LEU A 208 5.56 13.44 4.56
CA LEU A 208 5.89 14.50 3.60
C LEU A 208 7.31 15.08 3.74
N ASP A 209 7.94 14.97 4.91
CA ASP A 209 9.25 15.52 5.23
C ASP A 209 10.35 14.49 4.91
N PRO A 210 11.23 14.75 3.90
CA PRO A 210 12.28 13.81 3.51
C PRO A 210 13.23 13.42 4.64
N ALA A 211 13.54 14.33 5.58
CA ALA A 211 14.43 14.02 6.68
C ALA A 211 13.81 12.97 7.63
N LYS A 212 12.53 13.13 7.97
CA LYS A 212 11.79 12.18 8.80
C LYS A 212 11.56 10.85 8.08
N ILE A 213 11.26 10.89 6.78
CA ILE A 213 11.16 9.69 5.93
C ILE A 213 12.48 8.92 5.96
N LYS A 214 13.61 9.61 5.82
CA LYS A 214 14.96 8.97 5.84
C LYS A 214 15.21 8.19 7.13
N VAL A 215 14.83 8.73 8.28
CA VAL A 215 14.97 8.05 9.59
C VAL A 215 14.17 6.74 9.59
N LYS A 216 12.92 6.76 9.15
CA LYS A 216 12.09 5.55 9.06
C LYS A 216 12.64 4.53 8.05
N LEU A 217 13.12 4.99 6.90
CA LEU A 217 13.76 4.13 5.90
C LEU A 217 15.00 3.44 6.44
N ASP A 218 15.83 4.15 7.24
CA ASP A 218 17.00 3.55 7.88
C ASP A 218 16.61 2.47 8.89
N LEU A 219 15.53 2.65 9.63
CA LEU A 219 14.97 1.63 10.54
C LEU A 219 14.43 0.40 9.81
N CYS A 220 13.97 0.54 8.57
CA CYS A 220 13.48 -0.59 7.76
C CYS A 220 14.61 -1.48 7.24
N LYS A 221 15.87 -1.02 7.21
CA LYS A 221 16.98 -1.78 6.65
C LYS A 221 17.19 -3.12 7.36
N GLY A 222 17.25 -4.20 6.59
CA GLY A 222 17.42 -5.56 7.12
C GLY A 222 16.19 -6.14 7.82
N THR A 223 15.03 -5.48 7.73
CA THR A 223 13.77 -5.96 8.30
C THR A 223 12.81 -6.44 7.22
N ALA A 224 11.73 -7.11 7.64
CA ALA A 224 10.65 -7.55 6.75
C ALA A 224 9.69 -6.39 6.34
N LEU A 225 9.73 -5.26 7.04
CA LEU A 225 8.80 -4.16 6.82
C LEU A 225 9.11 -3.44 5.51
N GLN A 226 8.14 -3.40 4.61
CA GLN A 226 8.19 -2.70 3.34
C GLN A 226 7.58 -1.29 3.48
N PHE A 227 8.38 -0.28 3.22
CA PHE A 227 7.98 1.13 3.28
C PHE A 227 7.47 1.62 1.91
N TYR A 228 6.29 2.24 1.89
CA TYR A 228 5.69 2.86 0.72
C TYR A 228 5.39 4.32 0.99
N ASP A 229 5.93 5.22 0.17
CA ASP A 229 5.65 6.65 0.28
C ASP A 229 4.33 7.00 -0.43
N ALA A 230 3.48 7.77 0.26
CA ALA A 230 2.23 8.27 -0.30
C ALA A 230 2.39 9.61 -1.03
N HIS A 231 3.51 10.31 -0.85
CA HIS A 231 3.76 11.64 -1.37
C HIS A 231 4.55 11.58 -2.68
N ALA A 232 3.88 11.79 -3.78
CA ALA A 232 4.47 11.69 -5.12
C ALA A 232 5.69 12.62 -5.34
N PRO A 233 5.72 13.87 -4.81
CA PRO A 233 6.90 14.74 -4.89
C PRO A 233 8.19 14.17 -4.25
N ASN A 234 8.09 13.26 -3.30
CA ASN A 234 9.23 12.58 -2.68
C ASN A 234 9.65 11.29 -3.41
N GLY A 235 9.03 10.96 -4.55
CA GLY A 235 9.13 9.65 -5.18
C GLY A 235 10.55 9.14 -5.36
N ILE A 236 11.40 9.87 -6.09
CA ILE A 236 12.81 9.49 -6.30
C ILE A 236 13.56 9.41 -4.98
N PHE A 237 13.42 10.43 -4.12
CA PHE A 237 14.11 10.46 -2.83
C PHE A 237 13.82 9.20 -2.02
N SER A 238 12.56 8.87 -1.84
CA SER A 238 12.14 7.71 -1.06
C SER A 238 12.62 6.39 -1.69
N LEU A 239 12.44 6.23 -3.00
CA LEU A 239 12.85 5.02 -3.72
C LEU A 239 14.36 4.78 -3.64
N GLN A 240 15.18 5.81 -3.85
CA GLN A 240 16.65 5.71 -3.80
C GLN A 240 17.19 5.53 -2.38
N ASN A 241 16.46 5.99 -1.35
CA ASN A 241 16.82 5.83 0.05
C ASN A 241 16.30 4.54 0.71
N GLY A 242 15.67 3.65 -0.04
CA GLY A 242 15.30 2.31 0.45
C GLY A 242 13.80 2.03 0.53
N ALA A 243 12.92 2.98 0.18
CA ALA A 243 11.49 2.68 0.08
C ALA A 243 11.27 1.53 -0.90
N ARG A 244 10.34 0.64 -0.54
CA ARG A 244 9.95 -0.47 -1.40
C ARG A 244 9.15 0.01 -2.60
N GLY A 245 8.43 1.11 -2.45
CA GLY A 245 7.62 1.63 -3.53
C GLY A 245 6.88 2.91 -3.20
N LEU A 246 5.94 3.22 -4.09
CA LEU A 246 5.05 4.38 -4.01
C LEU A 246 3.60 3.91 -3.91
N SER A 247 2.79 4.66 -3.13
CA SER A 247 1.36 4.38 -2.94
C SER A 247 0.57 5.69 -2.85
N CYS A 248 0.62 6.50 -3.92
CA CYS A 248 0.12 7.87 -4.01
C CYS A 248 -1.23 7.96 -4.75
N ILE A 249 -1.97 9.04 -4.51
CA ILE A 249 -3.30 9.27 -5.12
C ILE A 249 -3.22 9.53 -6.62
N ALA A 250 -2.16 10.18 -7.11
CA ALA A 250 -1.93 10.48 -8.50
C ALA A 250 -1.89 9.22 -9.39
N GLY A 251 -1.48 8.10 -8.81
CA GLY A 251 -1.50 6.81 -9.47
C GLY A 251 -2.89 6.28 -9.83
N ASN A 252 -3.97 6.91 -9.38
CA ASN A 252 -5.32 6.62 -9.88
C ASN A 252 -5.62 7.30 -11.22
N LEU A 253 -4.85 8.31 -11.60
CA LEU A 253 -5.03 9.03 -12.85
C LEU A 253 -4.12 8.46 -13.96
N TYR A 254 -2.86 8.14 -13.61
CA TYR A 254 -1.83 7.67 -14.54
C TYR A 254 -0.91 6.62 -13.88
N PRO A 255 -1.44 5.40 -13.62
CA PRO A 255 -0.74 4.35 -12.89
C PRO A 255 0.58 3.91 -13.55
N GLU A 256 0.63 3.87 -14.89
CA GLU A 256 1.80 3.48 -15.68
C GLU A 256 3.00 4.40 -15.49
N ILE A 257 2.77 5.67 -15.21
CA ILE A 257 3.82 6.65 -14.93
C ILE A 257 4.57 6.28 -13.64
N PHE A 258 3.84 5.90 -12.60
CA PHE A 258 4.45 5.47 -11.35
C PHE A 258 5.08 4.08 -11.43
N SER A 259 4.52 3.20 -12.26
CA SER A 259 5.14 1.91 -12.57
C SER A 259 6.47 2.12 -13.29
N TRP A 260 6.50 2.98 -14.30
CA TRP A 260 7.72 3.34 -15.04
C TRP A 260 8.77 3.97 -14.11
N LEU A 261 8.37 4.92 -13.24
CA LEU A 261 9.28 5.54 -12.29
C LEU A 261 9.89 4.50 -11.33
N CYS A 262 9.09 3.59 -10.78
CA CYS A 262 9.57 2.52 -9.92
C CYS A 262 10.53 1.58 -10.65
N GLU A 263 10.28 1.26 -11.90
CA GLU A 263 11.11 0.37 -12.69
C GLU A 263 12.48 1.01 -13.02
N HIS A 264 12.50 2.30 -13.34
CA HIS A 264 13.70 2.97 -13.88
C HIS A 264 14.45 3.86 -12.90
N VAL A 265 13.98 4.04 -11.65
CA VAL A 265 14.57 4.98 -10.68
C VAL A 265 16.07 4.74 -10.41
N ASN A 266 16.56 3.53 -10.59
CA ASN A 266 17.96 3.15 -10.41
C ASN A 266 18.69 2.84 -11.72
N ASP A 267 18.06 3.04 -12.87
CA ASP A 267 18.68 2.85 -14.19
C ASP A 267 19.48 4.12 -14.56
N SER A 268 20.79 4.00 -14.61
CA SER A 268 21.68 5.10 -14.96
C SER A 268 21.42 5.64 -16.37
N ASN A 269 20.98 4.80 -17.31
CA ASN A 269 20.68 5.20 -18.69
C ASN A 269 19.38 6.01 -18.79
N LYS A 270 18.51 5.96 -17.77
CA LYS A 270 17.25 6.68 -17.67
C LYS A 270 17.28 7.85 -16.70
N SER A 271 18.43 8.12 -16.07
CA SER A 271 18.57 9.13 -14.99
C SER A 271 18.00 10.50 -15.39
N ALA A 272 18.25 10.98 -16.61
CA ALA A 272 17.73 12.26 -17.06
C ALA A 272 16.20 12.27 -17.18
N ASP A 273 15.60 11.20 -17.69
CA ASP A 273 14.15 11.07 -17.81
C ASP A 273 13.49 10.87 -16.45
N VAL A 274 14.13 10.14 -15.52
CA VAL A 274 13.68 9.96 -14.15
C VAL A 274 13.61 11.31 -13.41
N GLN A 275 14.67 12.14 -13.48
CA GLN A 275 14.71 13.45 -12.84
C GLN A 275 13.68 14.41 -13.45
N TRP A 276 13.58 14.44 -14.79
CA TRP A 276 12.58 15.23 -15.48
C TRP A 276 11.16 14.84 -15.06
N LEU A 277 10.84 13.53 -15.06
CA LEU A 277 9.52 13.03 -14.67
C LEU A 277 9.17 13.39 -13.23
N GLN A 278 10.12 13.31 -12.30
CA GLN A 278 9.89 13.73 -10.92
C GLN A 278 9.53 15.21 -10.83
N GLY A 279 10.20 16.08 -11.60
CA GLY A 279 9.86 17.49 -11.69
C GLY A 279 8.42 17.72 -12.17
N GLU A 280 8.01 16.99 -13.20
CA GLU A 280 6.67 17.03 -13.76
C GLU A 280 5.60 16.51 -12.79
N ILE A 281 5.86 15.37 -12.10
CA ILE A 281 4.98 14.84 -11.06
C ILE A 281 4.80 15.88 -9.94
N THR A 282 5.90 16.47 -9.47
CA THR A 282 5.88 17.47 -8.41
C THR A 282 5.04 18.70 -8.81
N ARG A 283 5.19 19.17 -10.05
CA ARG A 283 4.43 20.31 -10.60
C ARG A 283 2.92 20.05 -10.63
N LEU A 284 2.50 18.79 -10.79
CA LEU A 284 1.07 18.44 -10.87
C LEU A 284 0.46 17.98 -9.54
N ASP A 285 1.21 17.82 -8.46
CA ASP A 285 0.72 17.19 -7.23
C ASP A 285 -0.45 17.96 -6.61
N ASP A 286 -0.32 19.28 -6.44
CA ASP A 286 -1.38 20.14 -5.90
C ASP A 286 -2.62 20.17 -6.82
N VAL A 287 -2.38 20.12 -8.14
CA VAL A 287 -3.45 20.16 -9.15
C VAL A 287 -4.32 18.90 -9.06
N ILE A 288 -3.71 17.73 -8.85
CA ILE A 288 -4.40 16.45 -8.78
C ILE A 288 -5.24 16.33 -7.51
N GLY A 289 -4.82 16.92 -6.40
CA GLY A 289 -5.58 16.95 -5.16
C GLY A 289 -6.94 17.65 -5.29
N ASN A 290 -7.04 18.62 -6.19
CA ASN A 290 -8.24 19.40 -6.39
C ASN A 290 -9.34 18.61 -7.14
N GLY A 291 -10.40 18.26 -6.43
CA GLY A 291 -11.51 17.48 -6.98
C GLY A 291 -11.30 15.94 -6.94
N TYR A 292 -10.26 15.48 -6.25
CA TYR A 292 -10.04 14.05 -6.02
C TYR A 292 -11.18 13.49 -5.11
N SER A 293 -11.75 12.37 -5.40
CA SER A 293 -11.47 11.31 -6.38
C SER A 293 -12.33 11.41 -7.67
N LEU A 294 -13.15 12.45 -7.81
CA LEU A 294 -14.02 12.62 -9.00
C LEU A 294 -13.21 12.89 -10.28
N ASN A 295 -12.14 13.70 -10.18
CA ASN A 295 -11.23 13.97 -11.30
C ASN A 295 -10.52 12.68 -11.78
N ALA A 296 -10.19 11.76 -10.86
CA ALA A 296 -9.62 10.46 -11.22
C ALA A 296 -10.62 9.65 -12.08
N ARG A 297 -11.91 9.55 -11.66
CA ARG A 297 -12.94 8.87 -12.45
C ARG A 297 -13.14 9.52 -13.82
N TYR A 298 -13.15 10.86 -13.87
CA TYR A 298 -13.29 11.60 -15.12
C TYR A 298 -12.11 11.33 -16.06
N MET A 299 -10.88 11.33 -15.56
CA MET A 299 -9.69 11.02 -16.35
C MET A 299 -9.67 9.58 -16.82
N LEU A 300 -10.05 8.62 -15.97
CA LEU A 300 -10.13 7.21 -16.31
C LEU A 300 -11.13 6.96 -17.44
N ASN A 301 -12.23 7.72 -17.50
CA ASN A 301 -13.17 7.63 -18.62
C ASN A 301 -12.56 8.08 -19.96
N LYS A 302 -11.66 9.08 -19.93
CA LYS A 302 -10.88 9.46 -21.14
C LYS A 302 -9.91 8.37 -21.58
N ARG A 303 -9.56 7.49 -20.67
CA ARG A 303 -8.70 6.32 -20.90
C ARG A 303 -9.50 5.06 -21.27
N GLY A 304 -10.80 5.19 -21.52
CA GLY A 304 -11.65 4.10 -22.02
C GLY A 304 -12.43 3.34 -20.94
N LEU A 305 -12.31 3.70 -19.64
CA LEU A 305 -13.20 3.16 -18.62
C LEU A 305 -14.56 3.89 -18.70
N ASN A 306 -15.61 3.20 -18.33
CA ASN A 306 -16.97 3.78 -18.32
C ASN A 306 -17.48 3.85 -16.86
N LEU A 307 -16.88 4.74 -16.05
CA LEU A 307 -17.20 4.93 -14.64
C LEU A 307 -18.19 6.09 -14.48
N GLN A 308 -19.12 5.97 -13.54
CA GLN A 308 -19.89 7.14 -13.10
C GLN A 308 -18.98 8.11 -12.34
N VAL A 309 -19.05 9.41 -12.67
CA VAL A 309 -18.24 10.46 -12.01
C VAL A 309 -18.97 10.92 -10.75
N VAL A 310 -19.15 9.99 -9.81
CA VAL A 310 -19.81 10.18 -8.51
C VAL A 310 -18.98 9.58 -7.39
N ASN A 311 -19.19 10.05 -6.17
CA ASN A 311 -18.64 9.47 -4.96
C ASN A 311 -19.64 9.62 -3.79
N ARG A 312 -19.41 8.93 -2.67
CA ARG A 312 -20.23 9.04 -1.46
C ARG A 312 -19.73 10.14 -0.51
N ALA A 313 -18.45 10.51 -0.63
CA ALA A 313 -17.81 11.49 0.24
C ALA A 313 -18.25 12.92 -0.05
N SER A 314 -18.69 13.22 -1.26
CA SER A 314 -19.17 14.54 -1.67
C SER A 314 -20.37 14.43 -2.59
N LYS A 315 -21.35 15.31 -2.38
CA LYS A 315 -22.48 15.47 -3.30
C LYS A 315 -22.20 16.50 -4.40
N THR A 316 -21.07 17.20 -4.33
CA THR A 316 -20.72 18.25 -5.29
C THR A 316 -20.05 17.64 -6.52
N PRO A 317 -20.59 17.79 -7.71
CA PRO A 317 -19.96 17.29 -8.93
C PRO A 317 -18.72 18.11 -9.29
N LEU A 318 -17.88 17.56 -10.18
CA LEU A 318 -16.77 18.32 -10.75
C LEU A 318 -17.28 19.59 -11.47
N THR A 319 -16.66 20.71 -11.16
CA THR A 319 -16.91 21.96 -11.88
C THR A 319 -16.35 21.91 -13.30
N THR A 320 -16.80 22.83 -14.17
CA THR A 320 -16.25 22.97 -15.52
C THR A 320 -14.77 23.27 -15.51
N GLU A 321 -14.29 24.06 -14.54
CA GLU A 321 -12.88 24.38 -14.37
C GLU A 321 -12.07 23.14 -13.96
N GLN A 322 -12.54 22.35 -12.98
CA GLN A 322 -11.87 21.10 -12.57
C GLN A 322 -11.80 20.08 -13.72
N LYS A 323 -12.85 20.00 -14.56
CA LYS A 323 -12.81 19.15 -15.76
C LYS A 323 -11.75 19.64 -16.75
N LYS A 324 -11.70 20.96 -17.01
CA LYS A 324 -10.70 21.56 -17.89
C LYS A 324 -9.27 21.29 -17.40
N ILE A 325 -9.02 21.49 -16.09
CA ILE A 325 -7.74 21.18 -15.46
C ILE A 325 -7.39 19.70 -15.68
N THR A 326 -8.35 18.79 -15.45
CA THR A 326 -8.11 17.35 -15.67
C THR A 326 -7.85 17.01 -17.13
N ASP A 327 -8.49 17.70 -18.08
CA ASP A 327 -8.23 17.58 -19.51
C ASP A 327 -6.80 18.00 -19.87
N ASP A 328 -6.30 19.06 -19.27
CA ASP A 328 -4.92 19.53 -19.49
C ASP A 328 -3.89 18.59 -18.85
N VAL A 329 -4.18 18.03 -17.65
CA VAL A 329 -3.39 16.95 -17.06
C VAL A 329 -3.35 15.74 -17.98
N TYR A 330 -4.48 15.32 -18.55
CA TYR A 330 -4.53 14.19 -19.48
C TYR A 330 -3.63 14.40 -20.72
N LYS A 331 -3.69 15.58 -21.33
CA LYS A 331 -2.81 15.94 -22.46
C LYS A 331 -1.32 15.90 -22.06
N THR A 332 -1.01 16.42 -20.87
CA THR A 332 0.36 16.38 -20.33
C THR A 332 0.85 14.95 -20.16
N VAL A 333 0.02 14.06 -19.61
CA VAL A 333 0.36 12.64 -19.43
C VAL A 333 0.60 11.94 -20.80
N LEU A 334 -0.18 12.27 -21.83
CA LEU A 334 0.09 11.74 -23.19
C LEU A 334 1.46 12.17 -23.73
N GLN A 335 1.89 13.41 -23.49
CA GLN A 335 3.24 13.86 -23.82
C GLN A 335 4.33 13.12 -23.03
N TRP A 336 4.05 12.80 -21.75
CA TRP A 336 4.97 11.96 -20.97
C TRP A 336 5.11 10.56 -21.54
N HIS A 337 3.99 9.95 -21.99
CA HIS A 337 4.02 8.64 -22.64
C HIS A 337 4.89 8.64 -23.89
N GLU A 338 4.72 9.65 -24.75
CA GLU A 338 5.54 9.79 -25.97
C GLU A 338 7.03 9.90 -25.63
N ARG A 339 7.38 10.81 -24.68
CA ARG A 339 8.79 11.01 -24.28
C ARG A 339 9.42 9.77 -23.66
N LEU A 340 8.68 9.06 -22.81
CA LEU A 340 9.21 7.91 -22.05
C LEU A 340 9.09 6.59 -22.83
N GLY A 341 8.43 6.59 -23.98
CA GLY A 341 8.18 5.38 -24.78
C GLY A 341 7.17 4.43 -24.13
N ILE A 342 6.26 4.96 -23.28
CA ILE A 342 5.22 4.16 -22.63
C ILE A 342 4.10 3.90 -23.61
N LYS A 343 3.83 2.62 -23.89
CA LYS A 343 2.69 2.19 -24.71
C LYS A 343 1.49 1.94 -23.81
N VAL A 344 0.36 2.55 -24.11
CA VAL A 344 -0.92 2.45 -23.37
C VAL A 344 -1.95 1.74 -24.23
#